data_6bf4a13c65e279b0ae7d3e9a328b8a17
#
_entry.id   6bf4a13c65e279b0ae7d3e9a328b8a17
#
_cell.length_a   1.000
_cell.length_b   1.000
_cell.length_c   1.000
_cell.angle_alpha   90.00
_cell.angle_beta   90.00
_cell.angle_gamma   90.00
#
_symmetry.space_group_name_H-M   'P 1'
#
loop_
_entity.id
_entity.type
_entity.pdbx_description
1 polymer ?
#
loop_
_entity_poly.entity_id
_entity_poly.type
_entity_poly.pdbx_seq_one_letter_code
_entity_poly.pdbx_strand_id
1 'polypeptide(L)'
;TRSVTLEHVTDTRDNVYYPMAGGRVALTGEFAGFGAKFKYQKYTIEDQRYKKVGHAQVLAFRLQYGHGNGDMPESALYKLGGQDSLRGYRDDQFRGRDMYLGTVEYRFPIVSKVQGALFTDFGAAWDTGWTPSGTHASVGVGVQIQTPVGPIRLDLGHGSQGNRVHFSVGGTF
;
A
#
# COMPACT_ATOMS: atom_id res chain seq x y z
N THR A 1 -2.00 24.06 -5.97
CA THR A 1 -2.99 23.28 -6.72
C THR A 1 -4.34 23.37 -6.03
N ARG A 2 -5.42 23.44 -6.80
CA ARG A 2 -6.80 23.31 -6.30
C ARG A 2 -7.39 22.08 -6.92
N SER A 3 -7.82 21.14 -6.09
CA SER A 3 -8.42 19.89 -6.58
C SER A 3 -9.67 19.53 -5.79
N VAL A 4 -10.51 18.72 -6.42
CA VAL A 4 -11.64 18.03 -5.79
C VAL A 4 -11.35 16.54 -5.86
N THR A 5 -11.49 15.87 -4.73
CA THR A 5 -11.32 14.43 -4.63
C THR A 5 -12.67 13.79 -4.31
N LEU A 6 -13.02 12.77 -5.07
CA LEU A 6 -14.18 11.91 -4.83
C LEU A 6 -13.68 10.53 -4.47
N GLU A 7 -14.21 9.96 -3.41
CA GLU A 7 -13.86 8.62 -2.97
C GLU A 7 -15.13 7.79 -2.75
N HIS A 8 -15.10 6.54 -3.23
CA HIS A 8 -16.09 5.53 -2.93
C HIS A 8 -15.41 4.34 -2.26
N VAL A 9 -15.86 3.97 -1.07
CA VAL A 9 -15.30 2.87 -0.29
C VAL A 9 -16.38 1.85 0.04
N THR A 10 -16.08 0.59 -0.24
CA THR A 10 -16.86 -0.56 0.26
C THR A 10 -15.97 -1.35 1.21
N ASP A 11 -16.35 -1.42 2.48
CA ASP A 11 -15.58 -2.10 3.52
C ASP A 11 -16.43 -3.19 4.17
N THR A 12 -15.99 -4.44 4.06
CA THR A 12 -16.62 -5.64 4.61
C THR A 12 -15.70 -6.39 5.57
N ARG A 13 -14.62 -5.74 6.03
CA ARG A 13 -13.68 -6.32 6.99
C ARG A 13 -14.38 -6.55 8.34
N ASP A 14 -14.07 -7.67 8.96
CA ASP A 14 -14.56 -8.02 10.31
C ASP A 14 -13.97 -7.10 11.41
N ASN A 15 -12.79 -6.55 11.17
CA ASN A 15 -12.12 -5.58 12.05
C ASN A 15 -11.27 -4.61 11.22
N VAL A 16 -11.29 -3.34 11.56
CA VAL A 16 -10.56 -2.29 10.81
C VAL A 16 -9.06 -2.38 11.05
N TYR A 17 -8.64 -2.67 12.28
CA TYR A 17 -7.22 -2.68 12.67
C TYR A 17 -6.57 -4.06 12.56
N TYR A 18 -7.35 -5.13 12.74
CA TYR A 18 -6.87 -6.51 12.78
C TYR A 18 -7.77 -7.42 11.95
N PRO A 19 -7.92 -7.13 10.63
CA PRO A 19 -8.84 -7.89 9.80
C PRO A 19 -8.37 -9.34 9.65
N MET A 20 -9.30 -10.27 9.88
CA MET A 20 -9.11 -11.70 9.65
C MET A 20 -9.90 -12.21 8.46
N ALA A 21 -10.97 -11.51 8.07
CA ALA A 21 -11.85 -11.88 6.98
C ALA A 21 -12.47 -10.63 6.31
N GLY A 22 -13.01 -10.82 5.11
CA GLY A 22 -13.64 -9.75 4.34
C GLY A 22 -12.63 -9.00 3.47
N GLY A 23 -12.97 -7.77 3.10
CA GLY A 23 -12.12 -6.94 2.26
C GLY A 23 -12.55 -5.49 2.23
N ARG A 24 -11.72 -4.68 1.62
CA ARG A 24 -11.98 -3.25 1.37
C ARG A 24 -11.66 -2.94 -0.09
N VAL A 25 -12.60 -2.31 -0.77
CA VAL A 25 -12.38 -1.73 -2.11
C VAL A 25 -12.53 -0.23 -2.01
N ALA A 26 -11.55 0.51 -2.54
CA ALA A 26 -11.59 1.95 -2.62
C ALA A 26 -11.37 2.40 -4.07
N LEU A 27 -12.21 3.32 -4.52
CA LEU A 27 -12.11 4.02 -5.80
C LEU A 27 -11.95 5.50 -5.51
N THR A 28 -10.86 6.11 -5.97
CA THR A 28 -10.58 7.53 -5.77
C THR A 28 -10.39 8.22 -7.10
N GLY A 29 -11.05 9.35 -7.29
CA GLY A 29 -10.84 10.25 -8.43
C GLY A 29 -10.47 11.65 -7.93
N GLU A 30 -9.34 12.18 -8.35
CA GLU A 30 -8.90 13.54 -8.06
C GLU A 30 -8.89 14.35 -9.37
N PHE A 31 -9.54 15.50 -9.34
CA PHE A 31 -9.67 16.44 -10.46
C PHE A 31 -9.10 17.79 -10.06
N ALA A 32 -8.01 18.20 -10.70
CA ALA A 32 -7.33 19.46 -10.40
C ALA A 32 -7.40 20.44 -11.59
N GLY A 33 -7.34 21.74 -11.29
CA GLY A 33 -7.29 22.77 -12.32
C GLY A 33 -8.29 23.91 -12.17
N PHE A 34 -9.05 23.97 -11.10
CA PHE A 34 -10.04 25.01 -10.81
C PHE A 34 -9.37 26.40 -10.57
N GLY A 35 -8.99 27.07 -11.66
CA GLY A 35 -8.28 28.34 -11.61
C GLY A 35 -6.81 28.24 -11.13
N ALA A 36 -6.20 27.06 -11.21
CA ALA A 36 -4.83 26.79 -10.83
C ALA A 36 -3.92 26.51 -12.03
N LYS A 37 -2.60 26.62 -11.80
CA LYS A 37 -1.56 26.41 -12.85
C LYS A 37 -1.58 25.00 -13.41
N PHE A 38 -1.74 23.98 -12.54
CA PHE A 38 -1.69 22.58 -12.92
C PHE A 38 -3.10 22.03 -13.14
N LYS A 39 -3.30 21.33 -14.23
CA LYS A 39 -4.57 20.70 -14.63
C LYS A 39 -4.36 19.23 -14.87
N TYR A 40 -4.88 18.39 -13.98
CA TYR A 40 -4.73 16.94 -14.08
C TYR A 40 -5.93 16.19 -13.52
N GLN A 41 -5.98 14.93 -13.88
CA GLN A 41 -6.90 13.94 -13.33
C GLN A 41 -6.10 12.75 -12.83
N LYS A 42 -6.49 12.19 -11.69
CA LYS A 42 -5.82 11.08 -11.07
C LYS A 42 -6.86 10.07 -10.56
N TYR A 43 -6.70 8.81 -10.92
CA TYR A 43 -7.62 7.74 -10.57
C TYR A 43 -6.87 6.63 -9.86
N THR A 44 -7.41 6.16 -8.76
CA THR A 44 -6.83 5.05 -8.00
C THR A 44 -7.91 4.03 -7.69
N ILE A 45 -7.59 2.76 -7.91
CA ILE A 45 -8.36 1.63 -7.40
C ILE A 45 -7.47 0.84 -6.45
N GLU A 46 -8.02 0.48 -5.29
CA GLU A 46 -7.38 -0.40 -4.33
C GLU A 46 -8.34 -1.51 -3.92
N ASP A 47 -7.86 -2.75 -3.90
CA ASP A 47 -8.57 -3.92 -3.40
C ASP A 47 -7.73 -4.62 -2.34
N GLN A 48 -8.30 -4.79 -1.15
CA GLN A 48 -7.71 -5.50 -0.02
C GLN A 48 -8.59 -6.70 0.30
N ARG A 49 -7.99 -7.88 0.49
CA ARG A 49 -8.69 -9.11 0.86
C ARG A 49 -7.99 -9.81 2.01
N TYR A 50 -8.80 -10.30 2.93
CA TYR A 50 -8.33 -11.00 4.12
C TYR A 50 -9.04 -12.35 4.20
N LYS A 51 -8.24 -13.40 4.38
CA LYS A 51 -8.76 -14.76 4.49
C LYS A 51 -8.11 -15.46 5.68
N LYS A 52 -8.93 -15.87 6.63
CA LYS A 52 -8.53 -16.75 7.71
C LYS A 52 -8.15 -18.13 7.14
N VAL A 53 -6.93 -18.58 7.38
CA VAL A 53 -6.38 -19.84 6.84
C VAL A 53 -6.05 -20.85 7.94
N GLY A 54 -6.17 -20.45 9.22
CA GLY A 54 -5.93 -21.31 10.36
C GLY A 54 -6.42 -20.67 11.65
N HIS A 55 -6.02 -21.23 12.79
CA HIS A 55 -6.33 -20.64 14.09
C HIS A 55 -5.54 -19.35 14.28
N ALA A 56 -6.23 -18.18 14.19
CA ALA A 56 -5.63 -16.85 14.23
C ALA A 56 -4.55 -16.58 13.16
N GLN A 57 -4.54 -17.35 12.06
CA GLN A 57 -3.67 -17.14 10.91
C GLN A 57 -4.46 -16.50 9.77
N VAL A 58 -3.88 -15.52 9.10
CA VAL A 58 -4.54 -14.75 8.05
C VAL A 58 -3.63 -14.64 6.84
N LEU A 59 -4.20 -14.84 5.67
CA LEU A 59 -3.59 -14.46 4.41
C LEU A 59 -4.23 -13.18 3.93
N ALA A 60 -3.43 -12.12 3.78
CA ALA A 60 -3.85 -10.81 3.34
C ALA A 60 -3.29 -10.51 1.95
N PHE A 61 -4.11 -9.89 1.11
CA PHE A 61 -3.76 -9.47 -0.24
C PHE A 61 -4.12 -8.00 -0.40
N ARG A 62 -3.29 -7.25 -1.09
CA ARG A 62 -3.57 -5.90 -1.54
C ARG A 62 -3.14 -5.76 -2.99
N LEU A 63 -4.00 -5.17 -3.79
CA LEU A 63 -3.69 -4.73 -5.14
C LEU A 63 -4.11 -3.27 -5.26
N GLN A 64 -3.23 -2.46 -5.84
CA GLN A 64 -3.51 -1.06 -6.11
C GLN A 64 -3.06 -0.74 -7.53
N TYR A 65 -3.87 0.00 -8.26
CA TYR A 65 -3.55 0.56 -9.57
C TYR A 65 -3.89 2.04 -9.59
N GLY A 66 -3.00 2.83 -10.15
CA GLY A 66 -3.17 4.27 -10.28
C GLY A 66 -2.85 4.75 -11.69
N HIS A 67 -3.66 5.68 -12.19
CA HIS A 67 -3.48 6.34 -13.49
C HIS A 67 -3.63 7.85 -13.34
N GLY A 68 -2.67 8.59 -13.87
CA GLY A 68 -2.67 10.04 -13.90
C GLY A 68 -2.56 10.62 -15.31
N ASN A 69 -3.34 11.65 -15.58
CA ASN A 69 -3.38 12.32 -16.88
C ASN A 69 -3.34 13.85 -16.70
N GLY A 70 -2.80 14.55 -17.70
CA GLY A 70 -2.70 16.01 -17.72
C GLY A 70 -1.36 16.55 -17.23
N ASP A 71 -1.34 17.82 -16.85
CA ASP A 71 -0.13 18.49 -16.32
C ASP A 71 -0.03 18.28 -14.80
N MET A 72 0.58 17.15 -14.42
CA MET A 72 0.75 16.74 -13.02
C MET A 72 2.04 17.35 -12.45
N PRO A 73 1.96 18.11 -11.32
CA PRO A 73 3.15 18.48 -10.60
C PRO A 73 3.77 17.25 -9.91
N GLU A 74 5.06 17.30 -9.63
CA GLU A 74 5.79 16.20 -8.95
C GLU A 74 5.14 15.75 -7.64
N SER A 75 4.51 16.68 -6.92
CA SER A 75 3.81 16.40 -5.67
C SER A 75 2.54 15.56 -5.84
N ALA A 76 1.96 15.53 -7.06
CA ALA A 76 0.76 14.75 -7.38
C ALA A 76 1.07 13.36 -7.97
N LEU A 77 2.33 13.11 -8.38
CA LEU A 77 2.74 11.81 -8.90
C LEU A 77 2.51 10.70 -7.86
N TYR A 78 2.24 9.51 -8.36
CA TYR A 78 2.27 8.33 -7.51
C TYR A 78 3.69 8.06 -7.02
N LYS A 79 3.79 7.56 -5.80
CA LYS A 79 5.05 7.32 -5.13
C LYS A 79 5.03 5.93 -4.52
N LEU A 80 6.08 5.16 -4.77
CA LEU A 80 6.28 3.83 -4.22
C LEU A 80 7.63 3.74 -3.52
N GLY A 81 7.69 2.89 -2.52
CA GLY A 81 8.80 2.71 -1.60
C GLY A 81 8.38 3.10 -0.19
N GLY A 82 8.94 2.41 0.80
CA GLY A 82 8.63 2.63 2.20
C GLY A 82 7.57 1.69 2.76
N GLN A 83 7.16 1.99 3.98
CA GLN A 83 6.29 1.17 4.84
C GLN A 83 4.96 0.79 4.18
N ASP A 84 4.32 1.72 3.49
CA ASP A 84 2.94 1.57 3.00
C ASP A 84 2.89 1.03 1.56
N SER A 85 4.05 0.67 0.97
CA SER A 85 4.11 0.19 -0.40
C SER A 85 5.17 -0.90 -0.61
N LEU A 86 6.37 -0.55 -1.07
CA LEU A 86 7.47 -1.48 -1.31
C LEU A 86 8.44 -1.45 -0.12
N ARG A 87 8.18 -2.27 0.88
CA ARG A 87 9.06 -2.44 2.05
C ARG A 87 10.39 -3.04 1.60
N GLY A 88 11.50 -2.46 2.01
CA GLY A 88 12.85 -2.80 1.50
C GLY A 88 13.43 -1.73 0.59
N TYR A 89 12.64 -0.72 0.24
CA TYR A 89 13.06 0.48 -0.50
C TYR A 89 12.87 1.74 0.35
N ARG A 90 13.51 2.86 -0.06
CA ARG A 90 13.34 4.16 0.60
C ARG A 90 11.94 4.69 0.35
N ASP A 91 11.46 5.51 1.27
CA ASP A 91 10.20 6.22 1.10
C ASP A 91 10.22 7.04 -0.19
N ASP A 92 9.12 6.96 -0.96
CA ASP A 92 8.92 7.72 -2.21
C ASP A 92 10.03 7.51 -3.26
N GLN A 93 10.70 6.36 -3.26
CA GLN A 93 11.86 6.11 -4.11
C GLN A 93 11.51 6.05 -5.60
N PHE A 94 10.36 5.50 -5.94
CA PHE A 94 9.88 5.36 -7.31
C PHE A 94 8.68 6.26 -7.51
N ARG A 95 8.67 7.01 -8.61
CA ARG A 95 7.61 7.99 -8.88
C ARG A 95 7.15 7.88 -10.33
N GLY A 96 5.88 8.18 -10.58
CA GLY A 96 5.31 8.18 -11.92
C GLY A 96 3.86 8.63 -11.95
N ARG A 97 3.37 8.87 -13.15
CA ARG A 97 1.96 9.17 -13.42
C ARG A 97 1.07 7.97 -13.25
N ASP A 98 1.62 6.81 -13.56
CA ASP A 98 0.96 5.52 -13.45
C ASP A 98 1.68 4.68 -12.41
N MET A 99 0.95 3.79 -11.76
CA MET A 99 1.54 2.85 -10.81
C MET A 99 0.70 1.59 -10.69
N TYR A 100 1.34 0.51 -10.28
CA TYR A 100 0.68 -0.60 -9.62
C TYR A 100 1.48 -1.06 -8.40
N LEU A 101 0.78 -1.64 -7.47
CA LEU A 101 1.33 -2.22 -6.25
C LEU A 101 0.57 -3.49 -5.91
N GLY A 102 1.29 -4.55 -5.57
CA GLY A 102 0.74 -5.77 -5.02
C GLY A 102 1.45 -6.16 -3.75
N THR A 103 0.70 -6.64 -2.77
CA THR A 103 1.23 -7.20 -1.52
C THR A 103 0.54 -8.52 -1.22
N VAL A 104 1.32 -9.50 -0.81
CA VAL A 104 0.84 -10.74 -0.20
C VAL A 104 1.48 -10.85 1.17
N GLU A 105 0.68 -11.05 2.20
CA GLU A 105 1.16 -11.13 3.57
C GLU A 105 0.49 -12.28 4.32
N TYR A 106 1.29 -13.10 4.95
CA TYR A 106 0.85 -14.15 5.87
C TYR A 106 1.11 -13.72 7.30
N ARG A 107 0.05 -13.60 8.09
CA ARG A 107 0.07 -13.22 9.51
C ARG A 107 -0.20 -14.43 10.39
N PHE A 108 0.57 -14.58 11.47
CA PHE A 108 0.43 -15.70 12.40
C PHE A 108 0.66 -15.24 13.85
N PRO A 109 0.00 -15.87 14.84
CA PRO A 109 0.18 -15.52 16.23
C PRO A 109 1.55 -16.02 16.72
N ILE A 110 2.27 -15.18 17.48
CA ILE A 110 3.49 -15.56 18.20
C ILE A 110 3.13 -15.82 19.67
N VAL A 111 2.56 -14.80 20.31
CA VAL A 111 2.01 -14.87 21.67
C VAL A 111 0.76 -13.99 21.72
N SER A 112 0.07 -13.96 22.89
CA SER A 112 -1.10 -13.08 23.07
C SER A 112 -0.76 -11.64 22.68
N LYS A 113 -1.57 -11.04 21.77
CA LYS A 113 -1.41 -9.67 21.25
C LYS A 113 -0.18 -9.41 20.38
N VAL A 114 0.65 -10.42 20.10
CA VAL A 114 1.81 -10.30 19.22
C VAL A 114 1.66 -11.24 18.03
N GLN A 115 1.73 -10.68 16.83
CA GLN A 115 1.66 -11.41 15.57
C GLN A 115 2.96 -11.25 14.80
N GLY A 116 3.39 -12.33 14.16
CA GLY A 116 4.41 -12.31 13.13
C GLY A 116 3.78 -12.13 11.76
N ALA A 117 4.55 -11.59 10.83
CA ALA A 117 4.18 -11.49 9.43
C ALA A 117 5.32 -11.92 8.52
N LEU A 118 4.98 -12.60 7.43
CA LEU A 118 5.86 -12.81 6.28
C LEU A 118 5.20 -12.12 5.10
N PHE A 119 5.95 -11.36 4.33
CA PHE A 119 5.37 -10.60 3.24
C PHE A 119 6.23 -10.58 1.98
N THR A 120 5.56 -10.35 0.87
CA THR A 120 6.18 -9.93 -0.39
C THR A 120 5.41 -8.77 -0.96
N ASP A 121 6.13 -7.74 -1.41
CA ASP A 121 5.60 -6.59 -2.11
C ASP A 121 6.19 -6.54 -3.52
N PHE A 122 5.40 -6.11 -4.49
CA PHE A 122 5.85 -5.87 -5.86
C PHE A 122 5.09 -4.70 -6.47
N GLY A 123 5.76 -3.92 -7.30
CA GLY A 123 5.14 -2.77 -7.93
C GLY A 123 6.08 -1.99 -8.83
N ALA A 124 5.49 -1.06 -9.56
CA ALA A 124 6.19 -0.12 -10.42
C ALA A 124 5.46 1.22 -10.45
N ALA A 125 6.21 2.30 -10.63
CA ALA A 125 5.67 3.62 -10.99
C ALA A 125 6.40 4.12 -12.24
N TRP A 126 5.67 4.67 -13.22
CA TRP A 126 6.23 5.11 -14.50
C TRP A 126 5.46 6.31 -15.07
N ASP A 127 6.08 7.04 -16.00
CA ASP A 127 5.46 8.16 -16.70
C ASP A 127 4.96 7.78 -18.09
N THR A 128 5.77 7.01 -18.83
CA THR A 128 5.45 6.56 -20.21
C THR A 128 6.04 5.17 -20.44
N GLY A 129 5.26 4.28 -21.07
CA GLY A 129 5.77 3.01 -21.56
C GLY A 129 6.24 2.07 -20.47
N TRP A 130 5.32 1.46 -19.73
CA TRP A 130 5.67 0.44 -18.74
C TRP A 130 6.36 -0.76 -19.40
N THR A 131 7.40 -1.28 -18.73
CA THR A 131 8.08 -2.53 -19.09
C THR A 131 8.17 -3.45 -17.86
N PRO A 132 8.16 -4.78 -18.03
CA PRO A 132 8.32 -5.72 -16.91
C PRO A 132 9.58 -5.50 -16.09
N SER A 133 10.66 -5.03 -16.71
CA SER A 133 11.94 -4.71 -16.04
C SER A 133 11.85 -3.52 -15.08
N GLY A 134 10.82 -2.69 -15.18
CA GLY A 134 10.54 -1.60 -14.24
C GLY A 134 9.86 -2.06 -12.95
N THR A 135 9.53 -3.35 -12.81
CA THR A 135 8.93 -3.89 -11.60
C THR A 135 9.99 -4.08 -10.52
N HIS A 136 9.70 -3.57 -9.34
CA HIS A 136 10.49 -3.76 -8.13
C HIS A 136 9.78 -4.73 -7.20
N ALA A 137 10.53 -5.60 -6.54
CA ALA A 137 9.99 -6.55 -5.58
C ALA A 137 10.80 -6.55 -4.29
N SER A 138 10.13 -6.86 -3.20
CA SER A 138 10.76 -7.07 -1.89
C SER A 138 10.08 -8.22 -1.15
N VAL A 139 10.83 -8.82 -0.24
CA VAL A 139 10.34 -9.82 0.71
C VAL A 139 10.75 -9.40 2.11
N GLY A 140 10.02 -9.86 3.11
CA GLY A 140 10.37 -9.48 4.46
C GLY A 140 9.59 -10.19 5.54
N VAL A 141 9.96 -9.82 6.76
CA VAL A 141 9.35 -10.30 7.99
C VAL A 141 8.93 -9.12 8.85
N GLY A 142 7.86 -9.29 9.61
CA GLY A 142 7.35 -8.24 10.48
C GLY A 142 6.89 -8.80 11.82
N VAL A 143 6.84 -7.91 12.80
CA VAL A 143 6.21 -8.15 14.10
C VAL A 143 5.23 -7.03 14.37
N GLN A 144 4.03 -7.40 14.79
CA GLN A 144 2.95 -6.47 15.10
C GLN A 144 2.44 -6.73 16.52
N ILE A 145 2.33 -5.67 17.30
CA ILE A 145 1.80 -5.68 18.67
C ILE A 145 0.42 -5.00 18.65
N GLN A 146 -0.58 -5.67 19.17
CA GLN A 146 -1.93 -5.13 19.31
C GLN A 146 -2.01 -4.21 20.52
N THR A 147 -2.38 -2.96 20.29
CA THR A 147 -2.59 -1.97 21.34
C THR A 147 -4.01 -1.37 21.26
N PRO A 148 -4.51 -0.74 22.34
CA PRO A 148 -5.82 -0.07 22.32
C PRO A 148 -5.94 1.08 21.29
N VAL A 149 -4.83 1.67 20.92
CA VAL A 149 -4.76 2.80 19.95
C VAL A 149 -4.43 2.34 18.52
N GLY A 150 -4.43 1.04 18.28
CA GLY A 150 -4.09 0.43 17.00
C GLY A 150 -2.79 -0.39 17.06
N PRO A 151 -2.44 -1.09 15.98
CA PRO A 151 -1.22 -1.89 15.94
C PRO A 151 0.04 -1.02 15.93
N ILE A 152 1.06 -1.50 16.65
CA ILE A 152 2.45 -1.04 16.49
C ILE A 152 3.18 -2.12 15.72
N ARG A 153 3.85 -1.73 14.64
CA ARG A 153 4.46 -2.68 13.72
C ARG A 153 5.91 -2.31 13.40
N LEU A 154 6.75 -3.34 13.33
CA LEU A 154 8.14 -3.28 12.88
C LEU A 154 8.33 -4.30 11.76
N ASP A 155 8.74 -3.84 10.59
CA ASP A 155 9.02 -4.67 9.42
C ASP A 155 10.48 -4.56 9.01
N LEU A 156 11.07 -5.70 8.65
CA LEU A 156 12.35 -5.80 7.96
C LEU A 156 12.10 -6.28 6.54
N GLY A 157 12.27 -5.40 5.56
CA GLY A 157 12.13 -5.69 4.14
C GLY A 157 13.48 -5.77 3.44
N HIS A 158 13.61 -6.71 2.52
CA HIS A 158 14.75 -6.90 1.64
C HIS A 158 14.35 -6.66 0.19
N GLY A 159 14.92 -5.67 -0.46
CA GLY A 159 14.76 -5.37 -1.89
C GLY A 159 16.11 -5.47 -2.62
N SER A 160 16.13 -5.14 -3.90
CA SER A 160 17.34 -5.18 -4.73
C SER A 160 18.49 -4.27 -4.23
N GLN A 161 18.20 -3.32 -3.36
CA GLN A 161 19.17 -2.36 -2.80
C GLN A 161 19.55 -2.68 -1.34
N GLY A 162 19.18 -3.85 -0.82
CA GLY A 162 19.50 -4.30 0.53
C GLY A 162 18.32 -4.28 1.48
N ASN A 163 18.62 -4.24 2.78
CA ASN A 163 17.66 -4.33 3.85
C ASN A 163 17.19 -2.96 4.32
N ARG A 164 15.92 -2.87 4.74
CA ARG A 164 15.37 -1.70 5.40
C ARG A 164 14.44 -2.11 6.53
N VAL A 165 14.50 -1.32 7.61
CA VAL A 165 13.61 -1.43 8.74
C VAL A 165 12.58 -0.32 8.65
N HIS A 166 11.31 -0.68 8.81
CA HIS A 166 10.19 0.24 8.82
C HIS A 166 9.44 0.11 10.14
N PHE A 167 8.99 1.24 10.67
CA PHE A 167 8.19 1.32 11.89
C PHE A 167 6.90 2.05 11.60
N SER A 168 5.77 1.51 12.04
CA SER A 168 4.47 2.17 11.92
C SER A 168 3.62 2.05 13.18
N VAL A 169 2.74 3.01 13.34
CA VAL A 169 1.66 3.02 14.34
C VAL A 169 0.35 3.20 13.58
N GLY A 170 -0.60 2.30 13.80
CA GLY A 170 -1.83 2.20 12.99
C GLY A 170 -1.76 1.02 12.03
N GLY A 171 -2.87 0.72 11.33
CA GLY A 171 -2.92 -0.39 10.37
C GLY A 171 -2.09 -0.07 9.12
N THR A 172 -1.21 -0.96 8.73
CA THR A 172 -0.83 -1.13 7.33
C THR A 172 -1.99 -1.84 6.64
N PHE A 173 -2.25 -1.60 5.38
CA PHE A 173 -3.44 -2.12 4.69
C PHE A 173 -4.11 -3.31 5.41
#